data_0379a877c1f652c195c396dcf79440ea
#
_entry.id   0379a877c1f652c195c396dcf79440ea
#
_cell.length_a   1.000
_cell.length_b   1.000
_cell.length_c   1.000
_cell.angle_alpha   90.00
_cell.angle_beta   90.00
_cell.angle_gamma   90.00
#
_symmetry.space_group_name_H-M   'P 1'
#
loop_
_entity.id
_entity.type
_entity.pdbx_description
1 polymer ?
#
loop_
_entity_poly.entity_id
_entity_poly.type
_entity_poly.pdbx_seq_one_letter_code
_entity_poly.pdbx_strand_id
1 'polypeptide(L)'
;MAWPPPKALLKFLKPYNPAIRDLALGLRSVVLDVMAPCHENIYDAYSAVAMGYGATDRLKDGICHIAVYTKHVNLGFNFGATLDDPKGILEGSGNQIRHITIKTPADLARPEIRSYLRRACKTAITDARKLGEARPQKPKGVVSVVKAIYPKKRRPAAEGRKGKNHN
;
A
#
# COMPACT_ATOMS: atom_id res chain seq x y z
N MET A 1 -2.89 -17.27 -7.52
CA MET A 1 -4.24 -17.23 -6.93
C MET A 1 -4.70 -15.78 -6.88
N ALA A 2 -5.90 -15.51 -7.34
CA ALA A 2 -6.44 -14.15 -7.28
C ALA A 2 -6.96 -13.83 -5.87
N TRP A 3 -6.70 -12.62 -5.41
CA TRP A 3 -7.18 -12.12 -4.11
C TRP A 3 -8.19 -11.00 -4.36
N PRO A 4 -9.50 -11.29 -4.34
CA PRO A 4 -10.50 -10.27 -4.62
C PRO A 4 -10.40 -9.11 -3.61
N PRO A 5 -10.55 -7.86 -4.06
CA PRO A 5 -10.50 -6.72 -3.16
C PRO A 5 -11.68 -6.73 -2.18
N PRO A 6 -11.46 -6.35 -0.91
CA PRO A 6 -12.54 -6.21 0.05
C PRO A 6 -13.56 -5.16 -0.38
N LYS A 7 -14.83 -5.36 -0.02
CA LYS A 7 -15.90 -4.40 -0.32
C LYS A 7 -15.60 -2.99 0.23
N ALA A 8 -15.00 -2.91 1.41
CA ALA A 8 -14.62 -1.63 2.01
C ALA A 8 -13.61 -0.87 1.13
N LEU A 9 -12.59 -1.56 0.59
CA LEU A 9 -11.63 -0.95 -0.30
C LEU A 9 -12.29 -0.40 -1.56
N LEU A 10 -13.17 -1.19 -2.19
CA LEU A 10 -13.92 -0.75 -3.37
C LEU A 10 -14.76 0.49 -3.07
N LYS A 11 -15.39 0.55 -1.89
CA LYS A 11 -16.16 1.71 -1.44
C LYS A 11 -15.26 2.95 -1.31
N PHE A 12 -14.09 2.82 -0.71
CA PHE A 12 -13.15 3.94 -0.54
C PHE A 12 -12.59 4.45 -1.87
N LEU A 13 -12.40 3.56 -2.84
CA LEU A 13 -11.89 3.92 -4.16
C LEU A 13 -12.96 4.44 -5.12
N LYS A 14 -14.24 4.21 -4.84
CA LYS A 14 -15.34 4.58 -5.75
C LYS A 14 -15.32 6.05 -6.19
N PRO A 15 -15.03 7.04 -5.32
CA PRO A 15 -14.99 8.46 -5.70
C PRO A 15 -13.84 8.85 -6.63
N TYR A 16 -12.82 8.01 -6.75
CA TYR A 16 -11.67 8.29 -7.61
C TYR A 16 -11.99 8.14 -9.09
N ASN A 17 -11.22 8.83 -9.93
CA ASN A 17 -11.24 8.63 -11.37
C ASN A 17 -11.07 7.13 -11.71
N PRO A 18 -11.84 6.56 -12.66
CA PRO A 18 -11.72 5.16 -13.04
C PRO A 18 -10.30 4.70 -13.38
N ALA A 19 -9.51 5.53 -14.06
CA ALA A 19 -8.12 5.21 -14.39
C ALA A 19 -7.25 5.05 -13.13
N ILE A 20 -7.45 5.89 -12.12
CA ILE A 20 -6.74 5.78 -10.83
C ILE A 20 -7.19 4.55 -10.05
N ARG A 21 -8.48 4.25 -10.03
CA ARG A 21 -8.99 3.01 -9.41
C ARG A 21 -8.35 1.77 -10.03
N ASP A 22 -8.27 1.73 -11.36
CA ASP A 22 -7.69 0.60 -12.09
C ASP A 22 -6.19 0.45 -11.79
N LEU A 23 -5.47 1.56 -11.71
CA LEU A 23 -4.06 1.53 -11.28
C LEU A 23 -3.90 1.01 -9.85
N ALA A 24 -4.73 1.47 -8.93
CA ALA A 24 -4.68 1.04 -7.53
C ALA A 24 -4.94 -0.47 -7.39
N LEU A 25 -5.98 -0.97 -8.05
CA LEU A 25 -6.34 -2.39 -8.02
C LEU A 25 -5.34 -3.25 -8.79
N GLY A 26 -4.81 -2.75 -9.90
CA GLY A 26 -3.76 -3.41 -10.66
C GLY A 26 -2.45 -3.53 -9.86
N LEU A 27 -2.04 -2.46 -9.20
CA LEU A 27 -0.86 -2.48 -8.32
C LEU A 27 -1.08 -3.42 -7.13
N ARG A 28 -2.27 -3.41 -6.53
CA ARG A 28 -2.63 -4.35 -5.46
C ARG A 28 -2.43 -5.80 -5.90
N SER A 29 -2.86 -6.16 -7.10
CA SER A 29 -2.68 -7.51 -7.64
C SER A 29 -1.20 -7.87 -7.74
N VAL A 30 -0.37 -6.97 -8.24
CA VAL A 30 1.09 -7.17 -8.35
C VAL A 30 1.73 -7.33 -6.97
N VAL A 31 1.35 -6.47 -6.02
CA VAL A 31 1.87 -6.53 -4.64
C VAL A 31 1.50 -7.86 -3.99
N LEU A 32 0.25 -8.29 -4.09
CA LEU A 32 -0.21 -9.54 -3.48
C LEU A 32 0.40 -10.79 -4.14
N ASP A 33 0.71 -10.76 -5.43
CA ASP A 33 1.45 -11.85 -6.09
C ASP A 33 2.81 -12.10 -5.43
N VAL A 34 3.44 -11.06 -4.92
CA VAL A 34 4.75 -11.17 -4.26
C VAL A 34 4.62 -11.34 -2.75
N MET A 35 3.69 -10.62 -2.13
CA MET A 35 3.59 -10.52 -0.66
C MET A 35 2.77 -11.62 -0.02
N ALA A 36 1.76 -12.16 -0.70
CA ALA A 36 0.87 -13.15 -0.07
C ALA A 36 1.61 -14.46 0.29
N PRO A 37 1.30 -15.09 1.43
CA PRO A 37 0.30 -14.68 2.42
C PRO A 37 0.78 -13.51 3.27
N CYS A 38 -0.13 -12.60 3.60
CA CYS A 38 0.20 -11.39 4.36
C CYS A 38 -1.05 -10.75 4.99
N HIS A 39 -0.82 -9.77 5.86
CA HIS A 39 -1.86 -8.83 6.28
C HIS A 39 -1.91 -7.63 5.33
N GLU A 40 -3.12 -7.19 5.04
CA GLU A 40 -3.42 -5.97 4.29
C GLU A 40 -4.18 -5.01 5.20
N ASN A 41 -3.54 -3.93 5.61
CA ASN A 41 -4.12 -2.91 6.48
C ASN A 41 -4.59 -1.73 5.63
N ILE A 42 -5.88 -1.44 5.70
CA ILE A 42 -6.54 -0.43 4.86
C ILE A 42 -6.84 0.82 5.68
N TYR A 43 -6.47 1.97 5.15
CA TYR A 43 -6.69 3.28 5.75
C TYR A 43 -7.44 4.17 4.75
N ASP A 44 -8.62 4.62 5.14
CA ASP A 44 -9.33 5.68 4.43
C ASP A 44 -8.88 7.03 5.02
N ALA A 45 -7.67 7.45 4.64
CA ALA A 45 -6.96 8.55 5.27
C ALA A 45 -7.27 9.91 4.63
N TYR A 46 -6.72 10.99 5.20
CA TYR A 46 -7.02 12.36 4.80
C TYR A 46 -6.60 12.66 3.34
N SER A 47 -5.38 12.34 2.97
CA SER A 47 -4.83 12.67 1.64
C SER A 47 -4.84 11.51 0.67
N ALA A 48 -5.06 10.30 1.14
CA ALA A 48 -4.98 9.09 0.31
C ALA A 48 -5.82 7.96 0.90
N VAL A 49 -6.20 7.01 0.05
CA VAL A 49 -6.51 5.65 0.51
C VAL A 49 -5.20 4.90 0.53
N ALA A 50 -4.88 4.29 1.65
CA ALA A 50 -3.63 3.56 1.81
C ALA A 50 -3.88 2.09 2.15
N MET A 51 -3.02 1.22 1.64
CA MET A 51 -3.02 -0.21 1.92
C MET A 51 -1.60 -0.63 2.30
N GLY A 52 -1.43 -1.03 3.55
CA GLY A 52 -0.13 -1.50 4.07
C GLY A 52 -0.06 -3.03 4.07
N TYR A 53 1.11 -3.57 3.77
CA TYR A 53 1.34 -5.01 3.66
C TYR A 53 2.50 -5.44 4.54
N GLY A 54 2.27 -6.50 5.31
CA GLY A 54 3.28 -7.05 6.21
C GLY A 54 2.91 -8.44 6.71
N ALA A 55 3.80 -9.03 7.48
CA ALA A 55 3.61 -10.37 8.05
C ALA A 55 2.56 -10.39 9.18
N THR A 56 2.34 -9.26 9.83
CA THR A 56 1.34 -9.06 10.88
C THR A 56 0.50 -7.81 10.61
N ASP A 57 -0.50 -7.55 11.44
CA ASP A 57 -1.32 -6.34 11.37
C ASP A 57 -0.69 -5.11 12.07
N ARG A 58 0.49 -5.27 12.68
CA ARG A 58 1.19 -4.16 13.35
C ARG A 58 1.90 -3.28 12.33
N LEU A 59 1.78 -1.98 12.51
CA LEU A 59 2.39 -0.99 11.63
C LEU A 59 3.92 -1.17 11.51
N LYS A 60 4.59 -1.51 12.60
CA LYS A 60 6.04 -1.72 12.63
C LYS A 60 6.52 -2.89 11.76
N ASP A 61 5.64 -3.85 11.49
CA ASP A 61 5.95 -5.03 10.67
C ASP A 61 5.59 -4.82 9.18
N GLY A 62 5.15 -3.61 8.81
CA GLY A 62 4.88 -3.25 7.43
C GLY A 62 6.13 -3.23 6.58
N ILE A 63 6.05 -3.81 5.40
CA ILE A 63 7.16 -3.91 4.44
C ILE A 63 6.97 -2.91 3.31
N CYS A 64 5.78 -2.87 2.75
CA CYS A 64 5.42 -1.94 1.69
C CYS A 64 3.99 -1.46 1.85
N HIS A 65 3.63 -0.45 1.10
CA HIS A 65 2.28 0.09 1.08
C HIS A 65 1.93 0.67 -0.29
N ILE A 66 0.65 0.78 -0.55
CA ILE A 66 0.10 1.50 -1.69
C ILE A 66 -0.58 2.75 -1.15
N ALA A 67 -0.31 3.90 -1.73
CA ALA A 67 -1.01 5.13 -1.44
C ALA A 67 -1.69 5.66 -2.71
N VAL A 68 -3.01 5.81 -2.64
CA VAL A 68 -3.83 6.24 -3.78
C VAL A 68 -4.15 7.72 -3.63
N TYR A 69 -3.52 8.52 -4.46
CA TYR A 69 -3.73 9.97 -4.55
C TYR A 69 -4.68 10.31 -5.70
N THR A 70 -5.05 11.56 -5.82
CA THR A 70 -6.01 12.01 -6.84
C THR A 70 -5.52 11.76 -8.27
N LYS A 71 -4.21 11.94 -8.53
CA LYS A 71 -3.64 11.90 -9.90
C LYS A 71 -2.63 10.78 -10.12
N HIS A 72 -2.27 10.05 -9.10
CA HIS A 72 -1.28 8.96 -9.20
C HIS A 72 -1.43 8.00 -8.05
N VAL A 73 -0.73 6.88 -8.15
CA VAL A 73 -0.62 5.87 -7.11
C VAL A 73 0.85 5.68 -6.78
N ASN A 74 1.19 5.60 -5.51
CA ASN A 74 2.55 5.29 -5.07
C ASN A 74 2.64 3.86 -4.56
N LEU A 75 3.67 3.15 -4.98
CA LEU A 75 4.17 1.98 -4.26
C LEU A 75 5.27 2.43 -3.32
N GLY A 76 4.99 2.40 -2.02
CA GLY A 76 5.93 2.82 -0.99
C GLY A 76 6.61 1.62 -0.33
N PHE A 77 7.88 1.82 0.03
CA PHE A 77 8.67 0.87 0.81
C PHE A 77 8.92 1.48 2.18
N ASN A 78 8.43 0.82 3.23
CA ASN A 78 8.46 1.37 4.58
C ASN A 78 9.88 1.67 5.07
N PHE A 79 10.86 0.89 4.62
CA PHE A 79 12.29 1.08 4.91
C PHE A 79 13.10 1.33 3.64
N GLY A 80 12.50 2.03 2.68
CA GLY A 80 13.08 2.27 1.36
C GLY A 80 14.40 3.06 1.39
N ALA A 81 14.62 3.90 2.42
CA ALA A 81 15.85 4.67 2.55
C ALA A 81 17.11 3.79 2.69
N THR A 82 16.95 2.59 3.22
CA THR A 82 18.04 1.60 3.38
C THR A 82 17.93 0.44 2.39
N LEU A 83 16.93 0.46 1.52
CA LEU A 83 16.75 -0.55 0.49
C LEU A 83 17.76 -0.32 -0.63
N ASP A 84 18.40 -1.39 -1.07
CA ASP A 84 19.30 -1.35 -2.21
C ASP A 84 18.56 -0.90 -3.49
N ASP A 85 19.05 0.16 -4.11
CA ASP A 85 18.44 0.82 -5.27
C ASP A 85 19.47 0.96 -6.41
N PRO A 86 19.86 -0.17 -7.05
CA PRO A 86 20.92 -0.16 -8.06
C PRO A 86 20.58 0.68 -9.30
N LYS A 87 19.29 0.91 -9.57
CA LYS A 87 18.84 1.70 -10.72
C LYS A 87 18.50 3.15 -10.39
N GLY A 88 18.59 3.53 -9.12
CA GLY A 88 18.30 4.89 -8.68
C GLY A 88 16.87 5.35 -8.97
N ILE A 89 15.89 4.46 -8.84
CA ILE A 89 14.48 4.73 -9.21
C ILE A 89 13.59 5.12 -8.02
N LEU A 90 14.07 4.89 -6.80
CA LEU A 90 13.30 5.22 -5.61
C LEU A 90 13.26 6.73 -5.37
N GLU A 91 12.07 7.25 -5.13
CA GLU A 91 11.82 8.66 -4.88
C GLU A 91 11.51 8.91 -3.41
N GLY A 92 11.81 10.11 -2.94
CA GLY A 92 11.54 10.55 -1.58
C GLY A 92 12.78 11.05 -0.85
N SER A 93 12.56 11.83 0.21
CA SER A 93 13.62 12.49 0.98
C SER A 93 13.49 12.29 2.50
N GLY A 94 12.47 11.56 2.94
CA GLY A 94 12.25 11.27 4.37
C GLY A 94 13.28 10.30 4.94
N ASN A 95 13.21 10.08 6.24
CA ASN A 95 14.19 9.23 6.96
C ASN A 95 14.07 7.74 6.64
N GLN A 96 12.90 7.26 6.26
CA GLN A 96 12.63 5.82 6.09
C GLN A 96 11.99 5.47 4.75
N ILE A 97 10.93 6.17 4.37
CA ILE A 97 10.08 5.78 3.25
C ILE A 97 10.66 6.26 1.92
N ARG A 98 10.63 5.37 0.93
CA ARG A 98 10.84 5.69 -0.49
C ARG A 98 9.72 5.08 -1.30
N HIS A 99 9.49 5.60 -2.51
CA HIS A 99 8.40 5.11 -3.35
C HIS A 99 8.74 5.08 -4.83
N ILE A 100 7.94 4.31 -5.57
CA ILE A 100 7.86 4.34 -7.04
C ILE A 100 6.49 4.92 -7.39
N THR A 101 6.46 5.94 -8.24
CA THR A 101 5.22 6.55 -8.71
C THR A 101 4.65 5.78 -9.89
N ILE A 102 3.36 5.45 -9.81
CA ILE A 102 2.61 4.74 -10.85
C ILE A 102 1.58 5.71 -11.43
N LYS A 103 1.71 6.04 -12.70
CA LYS A 103 0.82 6.99 -13.40
C LYS A 103 0.05 6.35 -14.54
N THR A 104 0.56 5.28 -15.13
CA THR A 104 0.00 4.64 -16.31
C THR A 104 -0.06 3.12 -16.14
N PRO A 105 -0.92 2.42 -16.92
CA PRO A 105 -0.93 0.95 -16.90
C PRO A 105 0.42 0.32 -17.25
N ALA A 106 1.21 0.95 -18.11
CA ALA A 106 2.55 0.49 -18.48
C ALA A 106 3.50 0.45 -17.27
N ASP A 107 3.33 1.36 -16.30
CA ASP A 107 4.14 1.37 -15.08
C ASP A 107 3.94 0.10 -14.25
N LEU A 108 2.76 -0.50 -14.28
CA LEU A 108 2.46 -1.76 -13.58
C LEU A 108 3.26 -2.96 -14.13
N ALA A 109 3.66 -2.90 -15.39
CA ALA A 109 4.41 -3.96 -16.07
C ALA A 109 5.93 -3.83 -15.90
N ARG A 110 6.42 -2.79 -15.25
CA ARG A 110 7.85 -2.59 -15.00
C ARG A 110 8.41 -3.72 -14.14
N PRO A 111 9.45 -4.44 -14.59
CA PRO A 111 10.02 -5.55 -13.84
C PRO A 111 10.62 -5.13 -12.49
N GLU A 112 11.00 -3.86 -12.35
CA GLU A 112 11.53 -3.29 -11.11
C GLU A 112 10.54 -3.37 -9.96
N ILE A 113 9.24 -3.26 -10.21
CA ILE A 113 8.22 -3.33 -9.16
C ILE A 113 8.32 -4.65 -8.40
N ARG A 114 8.26 -5.78 -9.12
CA ARG A 114 8.36 -7.10 -8.49
C ARG A 114 9.75 -7.34 -7.89
N SER A 115 10.79 -6.92 -8.57
CA SER A 115 12.16 -7.04 -8.12
C SER A 115 12.41 -6.30 -6.79
N TYR A 116 11.97 -5.07 -6.69
CA TYR A 116 12.10 -4.28 -5.45
C TYR A 116 11.20 -4.81 -4.32
N LEU A 117 10.01 -5.29 -4.63
CA LEU A 117 9.15 -5.95 -3.64
C LEU A 117 9.83 -7.18 -3.04
N ARG A 118 10.39 -8.05 -3.87
CA ARG A 118 11.12 -9.24 -3.39
C ARG A 118 12.33 -8.87 -2.54
N ARG A 119 13.05 -7.83 -2.94
CA ARG A 119 14.20 -7.30 -2.20
C ARG A 119 13.78 -6.75 -0.84
N ALA A 120 12.69 -6.01 -0.77
CA ALA A 120 12.15 -5.49 0.48
C ALA A 120 11.75 -6.62 1.45
N CYS A 121 11.11 -7.68 0.94
CA CYS A 121 10.78 -8.86 1.75
C CYS A 121 12.02 -9.54 2.30
N LYS A 122 13.04 -9.75 1.46
CA LYS A 122 14.30 -10.38 1.85
C LYS A 122 15.06 -9.55 2.90
N THR A 123 15.12 -8.24 2.71
CA THR A 123 15.76 -7.32 3.64
C THR A 123 15.06 -7.34 5.00
N ALA A 124 13.73 -7.33 5.04
CA ALA A 124 12.95 -7.39 6.28
C ALA A 124 13.26 -8.67 7.08
N ILE A 125 13.37 -9.83 6.42
CA ILE A 125 13.73 -11.09 7.07
C ILE A 125 15.16 -11.03 7.64
N THR A 126 16.09 -10.51 6.88
CA THR A 126 17.50 -10.39 7.30
C THR A 126 17.65 -9.46 8.50
N ASP A 127 16.99 -8.32 8.48
CA ASP A 127 17.05 -7.33 9.56
C ASP A 127 16.43 -7.88 10.85
N ALA A 128 15.30 -8.58 10.77
CA ALA A 128 14.69 -9.24 11.91
C ALA A 128 15.65 -10.27 12.55
N ARG A 129 16.35 -11.05 11.74
CA ARG A 129 17.37 -12.01 12.21
C ARG A 129 18.54 -11.32 12.92
N LYS A 130 19.04 -10.22 12.37
CA LYS A 130 20.14 -9.44 13.00
C LYS A 130 19.75 -8.88 14.35
N LEU A 131 18.47 -8.51 14.53
CA LEU A 131 17.93 -8.00 15.78
C LEU A 131 17.56 -9.12 16.78
N GLY A 132 17.72 -10.39 16.41
CA GLY A 132 17.33 -11.53 17.24
C GLY A 132 15.81 -11.65 17.43
N GLU A 133 15.04 -11.03 16.58
CA GLU A 133 13.58 -11.10 16.63
C GLU A 133 13.08 -12.44 16.10
N ALA A 134 12.06 -12.98 16.77
CA ALA A 134 11.35 -14.14 16.25
C ALA A 134 10.66 -13.78 14.94
N ARG A 135 10.75 -14.68 13.95
CA ARG A 135 10.04 -14.50 12.68
C ARG A 135 8.53 -14.48 12.93
N PRO A 136 7.83 -13.38 12.54
CA PRO A 136 6.37 -13.33 12.72
C PRO A 136 5.69 -14.46 11.96
N GLN A 137 4.68 -15.06 12.58
CA GLN A 137 3.86 -16.08 11.92
C GLN A 137 2.93 -15.40 10.93
N LYS A 138 3.07 -15.73 9.64
CA LYS A 138 2.19 -15.23 8.59
C LYS A 138 0.80 -15.90 8.66
N PRO A 139 -0.25 -15.22 8.22
CA PRO A 139 -1.58 -15.83 8.06
C PRO A 139 -1.58 -16.88 6.94
N LYS A 140 -2.65 -17.65 6.83
CA LYS A 140 -2.80 -18.67 5.77
C LYS A 140 -3.12 -18.09 4.39
N GLY A 141 -3.53 -16.84 4.33
CA GLY A 141 -3.90 -16.15 3.09
C GLY A 141 -3.71 -14.67 3.24
N VAL A 142 -4.53 -13.88 2.57
CA VAL A 142 -4.54 -12.42 2.73
C VAL A 142 -5.62 -12.05 3.73
N VAL A 143 -5.21 -11.44 4.84
CA VAL A 143 -6.12 -10.93 5.87
C VAL A 143 -6.20 -9.41 5.74
N SER A 144 -7.35 -8.92 5.25
CA SER A 144 -7.61 -7.50 5.03
C SER A 144 -8.39 -6.91 6.19
N VAL A 145 -7.91 -5.83 6.77
CA VAL A 145 -8.53 -5.13 7.89
C VAL A 145 -8.57 -3.63 7.62
N VAL A 146 -9.71 -2.99 7.87
CA VAL A 146 -9.80 -1.53 7.87
C VAL A 146 -9.31 -1.04 9.24
N LYS A 147 -8.19 -0.32 9.24
CA LYS A 147 -7.55 0.17 10.46
C LYS A 147 -8.05 1.55 10.89
N ALA A 148 -8.37 2.42 9.94
CA ALA A 148 -8.83 3.75 10.23
C ALA A 148 -9.65 4.33 9.08
N ILE A 149 -10.64 5.17 9.45
CA ILE A 149 -11.43 5.99 8.53
C ILE A 149 -11.39 7.40 9.09
N TYR A 150 -10.73 8.31 8.36
CA TYR A 150 -10.64 9.71 8.77
C TYR A 150 -11.93 10.44 8.42
N PRO A 151 -12.47 11.28 9.29
CA PRO A 151 -13.74 11.98 9.05
C PRO A 151 -13.63 13.08 7.99
N LYS A 152 -12.44 13.65 7.80
CA LYS A 152 -12.16 14.68 6.80
C LYS A 152 -11.22 14.17 5.73
N LYS A 153 -11.47 14.56 4.48
CA LYS A 153 -10.69 14.16 3.30
C LYS A 153 -10.29 15.39 2.48
N ARG A 154 -9.04 15.42 2.04
CA ARG A 154 -8.53 16.36 1.03
C ARG A 154 -8.27 15.61 -0.28
N ARG A 155 -9.27 14.89 -0.77
CA ARG A 155 -9.22 14.05 -1.97
C ARG A 155 -10.65 13.65 -2.34
N PRO A 156 -10.88 13.05 -3.50
CA PRO A 156 -12.18 12.48 -3.82
C PRO A 156 -12.63 11.51 -2.73
N ALA A 157 -13.80 11.77 -2.18
CA ALA A 157 -14.42 10.93 -1.15
C ALA A 157 -15.93 10.87 -1.40
N ALA A 158 -16.58 9.83 -0.90
CA ALA A 158 -18.03 9.80 -0.87
C ALA A 158 -18.50 11.04 -0.09
N GLU A 159 -19.49 11.77 -0.66
CA GLU A 159 -20.09 12.91 0.04
C GLU A 159 -20.67 12.40 1.37
N GLY A 160 -20.09 12.85 2.47
CA GLY A 160 -20.73 12.75 3.76
C GLY A 160 -22.07 13.46 3.66
N ARG A 161 -23.15 12.91 4.24
CA ARG A 161 -24.43 13.61 4.35
C ARG A 161 -24.11 15.03 4.82
N LYS A 162 -24.35 16.03 3.97
CA LYS A 162 -24.34 17.43 4.38
C LYS A 162 -25.32 17.53 5.52
N GLY A 163 -24.83 17.77 6.72
CA GLY A 163 -25.68 18.10 7.84
C GLY A 163 -26.53 19.26 7.38
N LYS A 164 -27.85 19.11 7.41
CA LYS A 164 -28.76 20.23 7.18
C LYS A 164 -28.44 21.23 8.25
N ASN A 165 -27.75 22.31 7.88
CA ASN A 165 -27.71 23.51 8.70
C ASN A 165 -29.15 24.03 8.72
N HIS A 166 -29.84 23.80 9.80
CA HIS A 166 -31.05 24.51 10.13
C HIS A 166 -30.59 25.82 10.78
N ASN A 167 -30.72 26.92 10.03
CA ASN A 167 -30.81 28.25 10.62
C ASN A 167 -32.07 28.34 11.49
#